data_0d004a81b887a7128aff8ce1537b80ca
#
_entry.id   0d004a81b887a7128aff8ce1537b80ca
#
_cell.length_a   1.000
_cell.length_b   1.000
_cell.length_c   1.000
_cell.angle_alpha   90.00
_cell.angle_beta   90.00
_cell.angle_gamma   90.00
#
_symmetry.space_group_name_H-M   'P 1'
#
loop_
_entity.id
_entity.type
_entity.pdbx_description
1 polymer ?
#
loop_
_entity_poly.entity_id
_entity_poly.type
_entity_poly.pdbx_seq_one_letter_code
_entity_poly.pdbx_strand_id
1 'polypeptide(L)'
;MSKVKTKDLLLEAGKKSFLEKGYNNSGIESILQEAGVPKGSFYHYFENKEDFGLKVLDRFAECIGERQEVLLCDESVPPLERLRNYCGMVSDALRSDECRKGCLVGNLSQEMADQSEVFRARLEEIFESWVDRYAACLKQAQVAGEVSPDLDVRELAEFWLNSWQGAVLRAKTMRSPAPLHTFLDVMFGNILSVRR
;
A
#
# COMPACT_ATOMS: atom_id res chain seq x y z
N MET A 1 29.19 -0.31 10.90
CA MET A 1 28.04 -0.26 9.95
C MET A 1 27.97 1.13 9.36
N SER A 2 27.67 1.29 8.06
CA SER A 2 27.52 2.63 7.49
C SER A 2 26.23 3.29 8.03
N LYS A 3 26.17 4.63 8.11
CA LYS A 3 25.01 5.39 8.60
C LYS A 3 23.72 5.07 7.83
N VAL A 4 23.80 4.89 6.51
CA VAL A 4 22.66 4.52 5.66
C VAL A 4 22.09 3.15 6.08
N LYS A 5 22.97 2.15 6.26
CA LYS A 5 22.55 0.78 6.66
C LYS A 5 21.82 0.75 8.00
N THR A 6 22.20 1.60 8.97
CA THR A 6 21.55 1.65 10.29
C THR A 6 20.14 2.26 10.20
N LYS A 7 19.98 3.34 9.43
CA LYS A 7 18.65 3.95 9.21
C LYS A 7 17.70 2.95 8.55
N ASP A 8 18.14 2.27 7.51
CA ASP A 8 17.31 1.27 6.79
C ASP A 8 16.88 0.11 7.70
N LEU A 9 17.79 -0.39 8.55
CA LEU A 9 17.47 -1.43 9.53
C LEU A 9 16.37 -0.97 10.51
N LEU A 10 16.45 0.28 10.99
CA LEU A 10 15.43 0.84 11.88
C LEU A 10 14.08 0.98 11.16
N LEU A 11 14.06 1.46 9.92
CA LEU A 11 12.83 1.60 9.14
C LEU A 11 12.18 0.24 8.84
N GLU A 12 12.95 -0.79 8.52
CA GLU A 12 12.42 -2.14 8.31
C GLU A 12 11.89 -2.77 9.61
N ALA A 13 12.60 -2.62 10.74
CA ALA A 13 12.11 -3.07 12.05
C ALA A 13 10.83 -2.31 12.46
N GLY A 14 10.77 -1.01 12.19
CA GLY A 14 9.57 -0.19 12.43
C GLY A 14 8.39 -0.65 11.60
N LYS A 15 8.59 -0.85 10.29
CA LYS A 15 7.56 -1.38 9.38
C LYS A 15 7.01 -2.71 9.88
N LYS A 16 7.89 -3.64 10.24
CA LYS A 16 7.48 -4.94 10.78
C LYS A 16 6.67 -4.78 12.06
N SER A 17 7.15 -3.99 13.02
CA SER A 17 6.46 -3.76 14.28
C SER A 17 5.08 -3.13 14.08
N PHE A 18 4.95 -2.12 13.21
CA PHE A 18 3.68 -1.46 12.93
C PHE A 18 2.67 -2.39 12.24
N LEU A 19 3.12 -3.26 11.33
CA LEU A 19 2.25 -4.25 10.69
C LEU A 19 1.76 -5.33 11.67
N GLU A 20 2.58 -5.72 12.64
CA GLU A 20 2.27 -6.80 13.59
C GLU A 20 1.51 -6.32 14.83
N LYS A 21 1.86 -5.14 15.37
CA LYS A 21 1.37 -4.65 16.67
C LYS A 21 0.58 -3.34 16.60
N GLY A 22 0.59 -2.68 15.43
CA GLY A 22 0.11 -1.30 15.26
C GLY A 22 1.15 -0.27 15.71
N TYR A 23 0.92 0.99 15.36
CA TYR A 23 1.82 2.09 15.70
C TYR A 23 1.85 2.37 17.22
N ASN A 24 0.67 2.47 17.85
CA ASN A 24 0.58 2.84 19.27
C ASN A 24 1.27 1.83 20.18
N ASN A 25 1.13 0.53 19.86
CA ASN A 25 1.75 -0.55 20.65
C ASN A 25 3.21 -0.84 20.28
N SER A 26 3.78 -0.14 19.32
CA SER A 26 5.18 -0.28 18.91
C SER A 26 6.06 0.68 19.68
N GLY A 27 6.74 0.19 20.72
CA GLY A 27 7.69 0.97 21.52
C GLY A 27 9.03 1.12 20.80
N ILE A 28 9.65 2.32 20.88
CA ILE A 28 10.98 2.58 20.28
C ILE A 28 12.03 1.57 20.80
N GLU A 29 12.01 1.25 22.09
CA GLU A 29 12.97 0.30 22.67
C GLU A 29 12.86 -1.11 22.09
N SER A 30 11.64 -1.59 21.85
CA SER A 30 11.40 -2.88 21.21
C SER A 30 11.90 -2.90 19.75
N ILE A 31 11.70 -1.80 19.02
CA ILE A 31 12.17 -1.66 17.63
C ILE A 31 13.71 -1.65 17.59
N LEU A 32 14.34 -0.92 18.50
CA LEU A 32 15.79 -0.85 18.61
C LEU A 32 16.41 -2.23 18.92
N GLN A 33 15.80 -2.96 19.86
CA GLN A 33 16.21 -4.31 20.20
C GLN A 33 16.11 -5.24 19.01
N GLU A 34 15.01 -5.19 18.26
CA GLU A 34 14.80 -6.01 17.06
C GLU A 34 15.80 -5.66 15.96
N ALA A 35 16.10 -4.37 15.75
CA ALA A 35 17.08 -3.91 14.78
C ALA A 35 18.52 -4.15 15.18
N GLY A 36 18.80 -4.52 16.44
CA GLY A 36 20.16 -4.65 16.98
C GLY A 36 20.92 -3.31 17.02
N VAL A 37 20.20 -2.19 17.24
CA VAL A 37 20.75 -0.84 17.19
C VAL A 37 20.72 -0.17 18.57
N PRO A 38 21.83 0.44 19.04
CA PRO A 38 21.86 1.14 20.33
C PRO A 38 20.87 2.33 20.38
N LYS A 39 20.28 2.58 21.56
CA LYS A 39 19.27 3.65 21.80
C LYS A 39 19.73 5.03 21.32
N GLY A 40 20.98 5.39 21.57
CA GLY A 40 21.52 6.68 21.13
C GLY A 40 21.54 6.90 19.62
N SER A 41 21.56 5.80 18.83
CA SER A 41 21.53 5.89 17.37
C SER A 41 20.17 6.31 16.81
N PHE A 42 19.08 6.05 17.52
CA PHE A 42 17.73 6.43 17.06
C PHE A 42 17.61 7.95 16.92
N TYR A 43 17.94 8.68 17.97
CA TYR A 43 17.82 10.14 18.01
C TYR A 43 18.84 10.88 17.11
N HIS A 44 19.75 10.12 16.48
CA HIS A 44 20.60 10.64 15.43
C HIS A 44 19.89 10.72 14.07
N TYR A 45 18.84 9.91 13.86
CA TYR A 45 18.09 9.80 12.59
C TYR A 45 16.68 10.35 12.67
N PHE A 46 16.07 10.32 13.85
CA PHE A 46 14.65 10.64 14.06
C PHE A 46 14.49 11.51 15.31
N GLU A 47 13.68 12.56 15.17
CA GLU A 47 13.44 13.52 16.26
C GLU A 47 12.61 12.89 17.39
N ASN A 48 11.61 12.12 17.01
CA ASN A 48 10.66 11.47 17.93
C ASN A 48 10.00 10.27 17.24
N LYS A 49 9.05 9.62 17.93
CA LYS A 49 8.31 8.46 17.38
C LYS A 49 7.43 8.83 16.19
N GLU A 50 6.86 10.03 16.17
CA GLU A 50 6.02 10.50 15.07
C GLU A 50 6.83 10.71 13.80
N ASP A 51 7.96 11.43 13.87
CA ASP A 51 8.90 11.57 12.76
C ASP A 51 9.40 10.22 12.23
N PHE A 52 9.73 9.30 13.14
CA PHE A 52 10.08 7.94 12.76
C PHE A 52 8.94 7.21 12.04
N GLY A 53 7.73 7.30 12.56
CA GLY A 53 6.55 6.66 11.98
C GLY A 53 6.22 7.17 10.59
N LEU A 54 6.31 8.48 10.36
CA LEU A 54 6.16 9.09 9.05
C LEU A 54 7.22 8.61 8.07
N LYS A 55 8.48 8.51 8.49
CA LYS A 55 9.56 7.98 7.62
C LYS A 55 9.39 6.49 7.30
N VAL A 56 8.84 5.69 8.22
CA VAL A 56 8.46 4.29 7.95
C VAL A 56 7.32 4.23 6.92
N LEU A 57 6.32 5.10 7.06
CA LEU A 57 5.19 5.21 6.13
C LEU A 57 5.69 5.63 4.73
N ASP A 58 6.54 6.66 4.66
CA ASP A 58 7.13 7.14 3.41
C ASP A 58 7.90 6.03 2.69
N ARG A 59 8.77 5.32 3.41
CA ARG A 59 9.54 4.22 2.84
C ARG A 59 8.67 3.09 2.32
N PHE A 60 7.56 2.79 3.01
CA PHE A 60 6.58 1.82 2.53
C PHE A 60 5.88 2.31 1.25
N ALA A 61 5.44 3.58 1.24
CA ALA A 61 4.77 4.19 0.09
C ALA A 61 5.70 4.26 -1.13
N GLU A 62 6.98 4.61 -0.95
CA GLU A 62 8.00 4.57 -2.00
C GLU A 62 8.13 3.18 -2.61
N CYS A 63 8.27 2.13 -1.79
CA CYS A 63 8.35 0.74 -2.29
C CYS A 63 7.11 0.32 -3.08
N ILE A 64 5.92 0.74 -2.66
CA ILE A 64 4.69 0.48 -3.42
C ILE A 64 4.69 1.27 -4.71
N GLY A 65 5.09 2.55 -4.67
CA GLY A 65 5.19 3.42 -5.83
C GLY A 65 6.15 2.88 -6.90
N GLU A 66 7.32 2.41 -6.51
CA GLU A 66 8.29 1.77 -7.41
C GLU A 66 7.68 0.53 -8.11
N ARG A 67 6.94 -0.30 -7.38
CA ARG A 67 6.25 -1.47 -7.96
C ARG A 67 5.11 -1.08 -8.90
N GLN A 68 4.35 -0.06 -8.55
CA GLN A 68 3.31 0.49 -9.42
C GLN A 68 3.93 1.04 -10.71
N GLU A 69 5.02 1.79 -10.61
CA GLU A 69 5.74 2.32 -11.78
C GLU A 69 6.18 1.20 -12.71
N VAL A 70 6.84 0.17 -12.19
CA VAL A 70 7.31 -0.97 -13.00
C VAL A 70 6.16 -1.72 -13.67
N LEU A 71 5.04 -1.96 -12.95
CA LEU A 71 3.98 -2.81 -13.46
C LEU A 71 2.90 -2.05 -14.25
N LEU A 72 2.54 -0.83 -13.82
CA LEU A 72 1.46 -0.08 -14.46
C LEU A 72 1.92 0.74 -15.67
N CYS A 73 3.23 1.01 -15.79
CA CYS A 73 3.82 1.74 -16.91
C CYS A 73 4.50 0.85 -17.95
N ASP A 74 4.42 -0.48 -17.82
CA ASP A 74 5.00 -1.43 -18.81
C ASP A 74 4.15 -1.44 -20.09
N GLU A 75 4.53 -0.64 -21.08
CA GLU A 75 3.84 -0.52 -22.37
C GLU A 75 3.86 -1.80 -23.22
N SER A 76 4.68 -2.80 -22.87
CA SER A 76 4.67 -4.11 -23.53
C SER A 76 3.47 -4.98 -23.15
N VAL A 77 2.74 -4.62 -22.10
CA VAL A 77 1.58 -5.33 -21.56
C VAL A 77 0.31 -4.48 -21.73
N PRO A 78 -0.85 -5.05 -22.14
CA PRO A 78 -2.13 -4.35 -22.22
C PRO A 78 -2.52 -3.71 -20.88
N PRO A 79 -3.11 -2.50 -20.84
CA PRO A 79 -3.35 -1.75 -19.61
C PRO A 79 -4.15 -2.48 -18.54
N LEU A 80 -5.24 -3.18 -18.88
CA LEU A 80 -6.00 -3.97 -17.89
C LEU A 80 -5.21 -5.16 -17.36
N GLU A 81 -4.35 -5.74 -18.16
CA GLU A 81 -3.46 -6.81 -17.72
C GLU A 81 -2.40 -6.30 -16.75
N ARG A 82 -1.88 -5.09 -16.94
CA ARG A 82 -0.97 -4.43 -15.96
C ARG A 82 -1.63 -4.30 -14.59
N LEU A 83 -2.88 -3.81 -14.55
CA LEU A 83 -3.65 -3.72 -13.31
C LEU A 83 -3.88 -5.10 -12.67
N ARG A 84 -4.20 -6.11 -13.47
CA ARG A 84 -4.37 -7.49 -13.00
C ARG A 84 -3.07 -8.04 -12.42
N ASN A 85 -1.94 -7.84 -13.10
CA ASN A 85 -0.62 -8.30 -12.68
C ASN A 85 -0.19 -7.62 -11.37
N TYR A 86 -0.44 -6.30 -11.24
CA TYR A 86 -0.19 -5.58 -10.00
C TYR A 86 -1.00 -6.16 -8.82
N CYS A 87 -2.30 -6.36 -8.99
CA CYS A 87 -3.14 -6.98 -7.95
C CYS A 87 -2.71 -8.42 -7.65
N GLY A 88 -2.33 -9.19 -8.65
CA GLY A 88 -1.79 -10.55 -8.49
C GLY A 88 -0.54 -10.55 -7.60
N MET A 89 0.43 -9.68 -7.90
CA MET A 89 1.66 -9.53 -7.12
C MET A 89 1.37 -9.17 -5.66
N VAL A 90 0.44 -8.22 -5.42
CA VAL A 90 0.05 -7.83 -4.04
C VAL A 90 -0.68 -8.97 -3.34
N SER A 91 -1.58 -9.69 -4.04
CA SER A 91 -2.29 -10.86 -3.49
C SER A 91 -1.33 -11.96 -3.07
N ASP A 92 -0.30 -12.24 -3.89
CA ASP A 92 0.72 -13.24 -3.59
C ASP A 92 1.57 -12.84 -2.38
N ALA A 93 1.93 -11.57 -2.27
CA ALA A 93 2.65 -11.04 -1.12
C ALA A 93 1.82 -11.14 0.18
N LEU A 94 0.51 -10.85 0.13
CA LEU A 94 -0.39 -11.01 1.27
C LEU A 94 -0.55 -12.50 1.64
N ARG A 95 -0.69 -13.37 0.65
CA ARG A 95 -0.84 -14.81 0.86
C ARG A 95 0.40 -15.45 1.47
N SER A 96 1.61 -15.02 1.09
CA SER A 96 2.86 -15.52 1.64
C SER A 96 3.01 -15.25 3.15
N ASP A 97 2.25 -14.29 3.68
CA ASP A 97 2.17 -13.92 5.11
C ASP A 97 0.84 -14.38 5.75
N GLU A 98 0.18 -15.38 5.18
CA GLU A 98 -1.13 -15.89 5.64
C GLU A 98 -2.18 -14.78 5.79
N CYS A 99 -2.09 -13.73 4.99
CA CYS A 99 -2.92 -12.52 5.05
C CYS A 99 -2.91 -11.81 6.43
N ARG A 100 -1.81 -11.91 7.20
CA ARG A 100 -1.77 -11.39 8.58
C ARG A 100 -1.55 -9.89 8.67
N LYS A 101 -0.71 -9.33 7.81
CA LYS A 101 -0.22 -7.94 7.96
C LYS A 101 -1.14 -6.90 7.33
N GLY A 102 -1.75 -7.22 6.18
CA GLY A 102 -2.56 -6.27 5.45
C GLY A 102 -1.73 -5.15 4.78
N CYS A 103 -2.35 -3.98 4.62
CA CYS A 103 -1.69 -2.78 4.08
C CYS A 103 -1.29 -1.83 5.21
N LEU A 104 -0.02 -1.42 5.26
CA LEU A 104 0.47 -0.50 6.29
C LEU A 104 -0.26 0.84 6.25
N VAL A 105 -0.48 1.40 5.05
CA VAL A 105 -1.20 2.68 4.87
C VAL A 105 -2.63 2.55 5.41
N GLY A 106 -3.35 1.49 5.03
CA GLY A 106 -4.71 1.24 5.53
C GLY A 106 -4.76 0.99 7.05
N ASN A 107 -3.78 0.27 7.61
CA ASN A 107 -3.71 0.05 9.06
C ASN A 107 -3.47 1.37 9.81
N LEU A 108 -2.50 2.19 9.35
CA LEU A 108 -2.19 3.48 9.97
C LEU A 108 -3.32 4.50 9.78
N SER A 109 -4.07 4.45 8.67
CA SER A 109 -5.25 5.31 8.49
C SER A 109 -6.30 5.07 9.57
N GLN A 110 -6.57 3.81 9.92
CA GLN A 110 -7.53 3.47 10.97
C GLN A 110 -7.02 3.83 12.38
N GLU A 111 -5.71 3.81 12.60
CA GLU A 111 -5.13 4.01 13.92
C GLU A 111 -4.79 5.48 14.18
N MET A 112 -4.34 6.24 13.17
CA MET A 112 -3.69 7.53 13.34
C MET A 112 -4.43 8.74 12.77
N ALA A 113 -5.40 8.55 11.87
CA ALA A 113 -6.04 9.67 11.19
C ALA A 113 -6.75 10.65 12.15
N ASP A 114 -7.34 10.13 13.24
CA ASP A 114 -7.98 10.96 14.27
C ASP A 114 -7.00 11.41 15.38
N GLN A 115 -5.78 10.87 15.43
CA GLN A 115 -4.83 11.13 16.50
C GLN A 115 -3.73 12.12 16.11
N SER A 116 -3.41 12.23 14.80
CA SER A 116 -2.34 13.10 14.29
C SER A 116 -2.72 13.65 12.92
N GLU A 117 -2.85 14.97 12.86
CA GLU A 117 -3.12 15.68 11.59
C GLU A 117 -1.98 15.51 10.58
N VAL A 118 -0.74 15.38 11.06
CA VAL A 118 0.41 15.15 10.18
C VAL A 118 0.34 13.77 9.53
N PHE A 119 -0.02 12.74 10.30
CA PHE A 119 -0.28 11.41 9.73
C PHE A 119 -1.47 11.43 8.78
N ARG A 120 -2.59 12.06 9.17
CA ARG A 120 -3.79 12.16 8.34
C ARG A 120 -3.49 12.76 6.97
N ALA A 121 -2.85 13.92 6.95
CA ALA A 121 -2.50 14.60 5.71
C ALA A 121 -1.56 13.74 4.84
N ARG A 122 -0.55 13.10 5.45
CA ARG A 122 0.40 12.27 4.70
C ARG A 122 -0.25 11.01 4.13
N LEU A 123 -1.14 10.38 4.88
CA LEU A 123 -1.91 9.20 4.42
C LEU A 123 -2.82 9.55 3.23
N GLU A 124 -3.48 10.72 3.30
CA GLU A 124 -4.31 11.24 2.20
C GLU A 124 -3.47 11.45 0.93
N GLU A 125 -2.31 12.14 1.02
CA GLU A 125 -1.41 12.32 -0.11
C GLU A 125 -0.97 10.98 -0.75
N ILE A 126 -0.70 9.96 0.05
CA ILE A 126 -0.31 8.64 -0.45
C ILE A 126 -1.48 7.99 -1.20
N PHE A 127 -2.69 8.00 -0.64
CA PHE A 127 -3.86 7.44 -1.32
C PHE A 127 -4.16 8.17 -2.62
N GLU A 128 -4.10 9.51 -2.63
CA GLU A 128 -4.27 10.31 -3.84
C GLU A 128 -3.25 9.92 -4.93
N SER A 129 -1.98 9.75 -4.55
CA SER A 129 -0.95 9.31 -5.50
C SER A 129 -1.24 7.93 -6.12
N TRP A 130 -1.87 7.03 -5.36
CA TRP A 130 -2.27 5.72 -5.87
C TRP A 130 -3.47 5.81 -6.80
N VAL A 131 -4.47 6.64 -6.44
CA VAL A 131 -5.62 6.93 -7.32
C VAL A 131 -5.14 7.48 -8.66
N ASP A 132 -4.22 8.45 -8.65
CA ASP A 132 -3.67 9.05 -9.87
C ASP A 132 -3.03 8.00 -10.79
N ARG A 133 -2.27 7.06 -10.23
CA ARG A 133 -1.63 5.99 -11.00
C ARG A 133 -2.64 4.99 -11.57
N TYR A 134 -3.68 4.62 -10.81
CA TYR A 134 -4.74 3.77 -11.31
C TYR A 134 -5.54 4.48 -12.40
N ALA A 135 -5.89 5.76 -12.22
CA ALA A 135 -6.59 6.57 -13.21
C ALA A 135 -5.79 6.68 -14.51
N ALA A 136 -4.48 6.90 -14.44
CA ALA A 136 -3.61 6.96 -15.60
C ALA A 136 -3.61 5.64 -16.40
N CYS A 137 -3.51 4.49 -15.72
CA CYS A 137 -3.56 3.18 -16.36
C CYS A 137 -4.95 2.88 -16.95
N LEU A 138 -6.04 3.21 -16.22
CA LEU A 138 -7.42 3.07 -16.69
C LEU A 138 -7.70 3.97 -17.91
N LYS A 139 -7.11 5.17 -17.97
CA LYS A 139 -7.20 6.04 -19.12
C LYS A 139 -6.54 5.40 -20.37
N GLN A 140 -5.39 4.78 -20.21
CA GLN A 140 -4.77 4.02 -21.28
C GLN A 140 -5.65 2.83 -21.73
N ALA A 141 -6.31 2.15 -20.77
CA ALA A 141 -7.24 1.07 -21.07
C ALA A 141 -8.47 1.56 -21.87
N GLN A 142 -8.98 2.76 -21.59
CA GLN A 142 -10.02 3.38 -22.42
C GLN A 142 -9.54 3.66 -23.84
N VAL A 143 -8.35 4.22 -23.99
CA VAL A 143 -7.75 4.50 -25.31
C VAL A 143 -7.53 3.21 -26.10
N ALA A 144 -7.17 2.12 -25.43
CA ALA A 144 -7.01 0.79 -26.03
C ALA A 144 -8.36 0.07 -26.31
N GLY A 145 -9.50 0.65 -25.89
CA GLY A 145 -10.83 0.04 -26.07
C GLY A 145 -11.13 -1.11 -25.10
N GLU A 146 -10.33 -1.28 -24.05
CA GLU A 146 -10.50 -2.31 -23.03
C GLU A 146 -11.50 -1.91 -21.94
N VAL A 147 -11.74 -0.60 -21.74
CA VAL A 147 -12.69 -0.02 -20.78
C VAL A 147 -13.63 0.92 -21.52
N SER A 148 -14.92 0.96 -21.12
CA SER A 148 -15.90 1.87 -21.72
C SER A 148 -15.45 3.33 -21.60
N PRO A 149 -15.53 4.12 -22.69
CA PRO A 149 -15.23 5.55 -22.67
C PRO A 149 -16.24 6.37 -21.86
N ASP A 150 -17.41 5.80 -21.50
CA ASP A 150 -18.46 6.46 -20.75
C ASP A 150 -18.18 6.50 -19.23
N LEU A 151 -17.21 5.71 -18.76
CA LEU A 151 -16.83 5.69 -17.35
C LEU A 151 -15.86 6.83 -17.03
N ASP A 152 -16.11 7.55 -15.94
CA ASP A 152 -15.11 8.47 -15.39
C ASP A 152 -13.96 7.70 -14.78
N VAL A 153 -12.76 7.90 -15.29
CA VAL A 153 -11.58 7.13 -14.86
C VAL A 153 -11.12 7.49 -13.46
N ARG A 154 -11.41 8.73 -13.00
CA ARG A 154 -11.07 9.16 -11.64
C ARG A 154 -11.97 8.49 -10.62
N GLU A 155 -13.29 8.56 -10.82
CA GLU A 155 -14.28 7.87 -9.98
C GLU A 155 -14.01 6.36 -9.95
N LEU A 156 -13.68 5.78 -11.11
CA LEU A 156 -13.36 4.36 -11.22
C LEU A 156 -12.09 3.99 -10.44
N ALA A 157 -11.07 4.84 -10.47
CA ALA A 157 -9.83 4.63 -9.72
C ALA A 157 -10.04 4.77 -8.20
N GLU A 158 -10.86 5.71 -7.76
CA GLU A 158 -11.27 5.86 -6.35
C GLU A 158 -12.06 4.64 -5.88
N PHE A 159 -13.05 4.20 -6.67
CA PHE A 159 -13.81 2.98 -6.37
C PHE A 159 -12.90 1.75 -6.32
N TRP A 160 -11.94 1.64 -7.25
CA TRP A 160 -10.92 0.60 -7.25
C TRP A 160 -10.15 0.56 -5.95
N LEU A 161 -9.56 1.70 -5.56
CA LEU A 161 -8.75 1.81 -4.35
C LEU A 161 -9.57 1.46 -3.09
N ASN A 162 -10.76 2.03 -2.96
CA ASN A 162 -11.64 1.81 -1.81
C ASN A 162 -12.05 0.33 -1.69
N SER A 163 -12.44 -0.29 -2.81
CA SER A 163 -12.84 -1.69 -2.85
C SER A 163 -11.65 -2.63 -2.59
N TRP A 164 -10.47 -2.31 -3.13
CA TRP A 164 -9.24 -3.06 -2.90
C TRP A 164 -8.80 -3.01 -1.44
N GLN A 165 -8.79 -1.82 -0.82
CA GLN A 165 -8.46 -1.66 0.60
C GLN A 165 -9.45 -2.42 1.50
N GLY A 166 -10.73 -2.40 1.17
CA GLY A 166 -11.75 -3.22 1.85
C GLY A 166 -11.49 -4.72 1.70
N ALA A 167 -11.11 -5.18 0.51
CA ALA A 167 -10.76 -6.58 0.27
C ALA A 167 -9.50 -7.01 1.07
N VAL A 168 -8.47 -6.16 1.13
CA VAL A 168 -7.25 -6.38 1.93
C VAL A 168 -7.57 -6.46 3.43
N LEU A 169 -8.39 -5.56 3.95
CA LEU A 169 -8.85 -5.58 5.34
C LEU A 169 -9.59 -6.88 5.67
N ARG A 170 -10.52 -7.28 4.81
CA ARG A 170 -11.27 -8.53 5.01
C ARG A 170 -10.39 -9.77 4.87
N ALA A 171 -9.45 -9.78 3.93
CA ALA A 171 -8.49 -10.87 3.79
C ALA A 171 -7.69 -11.06 5.10
N LYS A 172 -7.24 -9.96 5.73
CA LYS A 172 -6.57 -9.98 7.03
C LYS A 172 -7.46 -10.57 8.14
N THR A 173 -8.74 -10.17 8.20
CA THR A 173 -9.68 -10.65 9.21
C THR A 173 -10.01 -12.13 9.02
N MET A 174 -10.19 -12.58 7.77
CA MET A 174 -10.56 -13.95 7.42
C MET A 174 -9.36 -14.91 7.36
N ARG A 175 -8.13 -14.39 7.39
CA ARG A 175 -6.91 -15.18 7.12
C ARG A 175 -7.00 -15.95 5.80
N SER A 176 -7.56 -15.30 4.79
CA SER A 176 -7.88 -15.92 3.50
C SER A 176 -7.78 -14.91 2.36
N PRO A 177 -7.26 -15.30 1.20
CA PRO A 177 -7.24 -14.44 0.01
C PRO A 177 -8.61 -14.32 -0.69
N ALA A 178 -9.65 -15.02 -0.22
CA ALA A 178 -10.96 -15.05 -0.87
C ALA A 178 -11.55 -13.65 -1.18
N PRO A 179 -11.48 -12.63 -0.29
CA PRO A 179 -11.96 -11.29 -0.62
C PRO A 179 -11.19 -10.62 -1.77
N LEU A 180 -9.88 -10.91 -1.92
CA LEU A 180 -9.07 -10.39 -3.02
C LEU A 180 -9.49 -11.02 -4.36
N HIS A 181 -9.77 -12.31 -4.37
CA HIS A 181 -10.30 -13.00 -5.55
C HIS A 181 -11.67 -12.44 -5.95
N THR A 182 -12.58 -12.25 -4.98
CA THR A 182 -13.88 -11.62 -5.23
C THR A 182 -13.73 -10.24 -5.86
N PHE A 183 -12.83 -9.41 -5.35
CA PHE A 183 -12.54 -8.11 -5.95
C PHE A 183 -12.10 -8.24 -7.42
N LEU A 184 -11.13 -9.12 -7.69
CA LEU A 184 -10.62 -9.32 -9.05
C LEU A 184 -11.72 -9.82 -10.00
N ASP A 185 -12.49 -10.79 -9.57
CA ASP A 185 -13.57 -11.37 -10.39
C ASP A 185 -14.64 -10.33 -10.73
N VAL A 186 -15.05 -9.52 -9.76
CA VAL A 186 -16.07 -8.48 -9.98
C VAL A 186 -15.52 -7.32 -10.83
N MET A 187 -14.32 -6.83 -10.51
CA MET A 187 -13.72 -5.72 -11.25
C MET A 187 -13.50 -6.06 -12.72
N PHE A 188 -12.79 -7.16 -12.98
CA PHE A 188 -12.43 -7.52 -14.35
C PHE A 188 -13.53 -8.27 -15.11
N GLY A 189 -14.42 -8.97 -14.41
CA GLY A 189 -15.51 -9.69 -15.03
C GLY A 189 -16.77 -8.88 -15.31
N ASN A 190 -17.04 -7.84 -14.50
CA ASN A 190 -18.31 -7.13 -14.57
C ASN A 190 -18.17 -5.61 -14.75
N ILE A 191 -17.23 -4.96 -14.03
CA ILE A 191 -17.14 -3.49 -14.01
C ILE A 191 -16.32 -2.98 -15.20
N LEU A 192 -15.13 -3.54 -15.40
CA LEU A 192 -14.21 -3.11 -16.47
C LEU A 192 -14.50 -3.79 -17.83
N SER A 193 -15.29 -4.88 -17.83
CA SER A 193 -15.60 -5.56 -19.08
C SER A 193 -16.44 -4.69 -19.98
N VAL A 194 -15.98 -4.45 -21.21
CA VAL A 194 -16.80 -3.84 -22.27
C VAL A 194 -17.87 -4.87 -22.66
N ARG A 195 -19.13 -4.63 -22.27
CA ARG A 195 -20.25 -5.45 -22.77
C ARG A 195 -20.35 -5.22 -24.27
N ARG A 196 -20.02 -6.22 -25.06
CA ARG A 196 -20.28 -6.25 -26.50
C ARG A 196 -21.76 -6.40 -26.78
#